data_57487d526d69f1065803fe277dde40c4
#
_entry.id   57487d526d69f1065803fe277dde40c4
#
_cell.length_a   1.000
_cell.length_b   1.000
_cell.length_c   1.000
_cell.angle_alpha   90.00
_cell.angle_beta   90.00
_cell.angle_gamma   90.00
#
_symmetry.space_group_name_H-M   'P 1'
#
loop_
_entity.id
_entity.type
_entity.pdbx_description
1 polymer ?
#
loop_
_entity_poly.entity_id
_entity_poly.type
_entity_poly.pdbx_seq_one_letter_code
_entity_poly.pdbx_strand_id
1 'polypeptide(L)'
;MLPLLEEETRLEQLCGLEAMAQIAASLKPFHPDRVVAYARSEVTISNDTVTAEGAAFRSHRRWYGLTFTCDLTDDRQAVRSFAFSVGKAIPKRLWEQYSLPDPMLDTD
;
A
#
# COMPACT_ATOMS: atom_id res chain seq x y z
N MET A 1 -21.72 -11.66 3.12
CA MET A 1 -20.69 -10.67 3.04
C MET A 1 -20.71 -9.78 4.26
N LEU A 2 -19.61 -9.49 4.73
CA LEU A 2 -19.53 -8.80 6.00
C LEU A 2 -19.11 -7.36 5.80
N PRO A 3 -19.88 -6.42 6.36
CA PRO A 3 -19.51 -5.00 6.23
C PRO A 3 -18.09 -4.70 6.70
N LEU A 4 -17.58 -5.46 7.68
CA LEU A 4 -16.24 -5.22 8.19
C LEU A 4 -15.17 -5.47 7.13
N LEU A 5 -15.35 -6.49 6.28
CA LEU A 5 -14.39 -6.75 5.22
C LEU A 5 -14.41 -5.66 4.17
N GLU A 6 -15.60 -5.17 3.84
CA GLU A 6 -15.70 -4.07 2.90
C GLU A 6 -15.07 -2.81 3.45
N GLU A 7 -15.27 -2.55 4.72
CA GLU A 7 -14.69 -1.38 5.35
C GLU A 7 -13.17 -1.47 5.37
N GLU A 8 -12.62 -2.62 5.73
CA GLU A 8 -11.17 -2.78 5.76
C GLU A 8 -10.56 -2.59 4.38
N THR A 9 -11.20 -3.15 3.35
CA THR A 9 -10.72 -2.97 1.99
C THR A 9 -10.75 -1.51 1.58
N ARG A 10 -11.82 -0.82 1.92
CA ARG A 10 -11.97 0.59 1.60
C ARG A 10 -10.86 1.41 2.25
N LEU A 11 -10.56 1.12 3.53
CA LEU A 11 -9.53 1.85 4.25
C LEU A 11 -8.15 1.56 3.67
N GLU A 12 -7.88 0.32 3.30
CA GLU A 12 -6.61 -0.02 2.67
C GLU A 12 -6.44 0.72 1.34
N GLN A 13 -7.51 0.81 0.56
CA GLN A 13 -7.43 1.51 -0.71
C GLN A 13 -7.24 3.01 -0.51
N LEU A 14 -7.93 3.58 0.47
CA LEU A 14 -7.79 4.99 0.77
C LEU A 14 -6.35 5.32 1.17
N CYS A 15 -5.79 4.53 2.08
CA CYS A 15 -4.42 4.74 2.53
C CYS A 15 -3.42 4.43 1.43
N GLY A 16 -3.72 3.45 0.57
CA GLY A 16 -2.86 3.14 -0.57
C GLY A 16 -2.77 4.29 -1.56
N LEU A 17 -3.90 4.95 -1.82
CA LEU A 17 -3.89 6.11 -2.71
C LEU A 17 -3.07 7.25 -2.11
N GLU A 18 -3.18 7.45 -0.79
CA GLU A 18 -2.38 8.46 -0.13
C GLU A 18 -0.89 8.12 -0.22
N ALA A 19 -0.55 6.83 -0.05
CA ALA A 19 0.85 6.40 -0.16
C ALA A 19 1.40 6.72 -1.55
N MET A 20 0.64 6.40 -2.60
CA MET A 20 1.11 6.66 -3.95
C MET A 20 1.32 8.15 -4.19
N ALA A 21 0.39 8.98 -3.69
CA ALA A 21 0.52 10.42 -3.87
C ALA A 21 1.75 10.97 -3.15
N GLN A 22 1.98 10.50 -1.92
CA GLN A 22 3.11 11.00 -1.14
C GLN A 22 4.44 10.53 -1.68
N ILE A 23 4.53 9.28 -2.13
CA ILE A 23 5.76 8.76 -2.73
C ILE A 23 6.08 9.55 -4.00
N ALA A 24 5.08 9.77 -4.85
CA ALA A 24 5.29 10.51 -6.09
C ALA A 24 5.73 11.93 -5.83
N ALA A 25 5.19 12.55 -4.77
CA ALA A 25 5.53 13.94 -4.47
C ALA A 25 6.90 14.08 -3.81
N SER A 26 7.30 13.09 -3.00
CA SER A 26 8.47 13.23 -2.13
C SER A 26 9.71 12.48 -2.62
N LEU A 27 9.55 11.42 -3.37
CA LEU A 27 10.64 10.51 -3.71
C LEU A 27 10.73 10.29 -5.21
N LYS A 28 11.19 11.28 -5.90
CA LYS A 28 11.51 11.11 -7.32
C LYS A 28 12.77 10.28 -7.41
N PRO A 29 12.87 9.36 -8.31
CA PRO A 29 12.12 9.18 -9.56
C PRO A 29 10.98 8.17 -9.48
N PHE A 30 10.43 7.86 -8.32
CA PHE A 30 9.35 6.89 -8.24
C PHE A 30 8.07 7.43 -8.88
N HIS A 31 7.37 6.55 -9.58
CA HIS A 31 6.06 6.82 -10.15
C HIS A 31 5.16 5.66 -9.76
N PRO A 32 4.69 5.62 -8.50
CA PRO A 32 3.94 4.47 -8.03
C PRO A 32 2.59 4.37 -8.73
N ASP A 33 2.25 3.16 -9.17
CA ASP A 33 0.98 2.92 -9.85
C ASP A 33 0.16 1.83 -9.17
N ARG A 34 0.66 1.23 -8.09
CA ARG A 34 -0.08 0.21 -7.39
C ARG A 34 0.51 0.01 -6.00
N VAL A 35 -0.36 -0.24 -5.03
CA VAL A 35 0.06 -0.57 -3.66
C VAL A 35 -0.70 -1.81 -3.22
N VAL A 36 0.03 -2.76 -2.62
CA VAL A 36 -0.57 -3.92 -1.98
C VAL A 36 -0.20 -3.81 -0.50
N ALA A 37 -1.18 -3.47 0.33
CA ALA A 37 -0.92 -3.15 1.72
C ALA A 37 -0.54 -4.39 2.53
N TYR A 38 -1.01 -5.56 2.13
CA TYR A 38 -0.86 -6.80 2.90
C TYR A 38 0.15 -7.76 2.26
N ALA A 39 1.09 -7.26 1.47
CA ALA A 39 1.94 -8.12 0.65
C ALA A 39 2.75 -9.10 1.48
N ARG A 40 3.40 -8.64 2.56
CA ARG A 40 4.29 -9.49 3.35
C ARG A 40 3.80 -9.73 4.76
N SER A 41 2.83 -8.97 5.23
CA SER A 41 2.24 -9.17 6.54
C SER A 41 0.88 -8.52 6.57
N GLU A 42 0.09 -8.89 7.56
CA GLU A 42 -1.27 -8.39 7.67
C GLU A 42 -1.28 -6.91 8.05
N VAL A 43 -2.32 -6.25 7.58
CA VAL A 43 -2.57 -4.86 7.94
C VAL A 43 -3.28 -4.82 9.29
N THR A 44 -2.87 -3.90 10.14
CA THR A 44 -3.49 -3.70 11.44
C THR A 44 -4.34 -2.44 11.39
N ILE A 45 -5.59 -2.54 11.81
CA ILE A 45 -6.47 -1.40 11.92
C ILE A 45 -6.89 -1.29 13.37
N SER A 46 -6.52 -0.19 14.01
CA SER A 46 -6.80 0.04 15.42
C SER A 46 -7.34 1.46 15.55
N ASN A 47 -8.56 1.58 16.07
CA ASN A 47 -9.25 2.87 16.10
C ASN A 47 -9.33 3.42 14.69
N ASP A 48 -8.77 4.58 14.43
CA ASP A 48 -8.80 5.18 13.10
C ASP A 48 -7.42 5.18 12.45
N THR A 49 -6.55 4.24 12.85
CA THR A 49 -5.20 4.15 12.32
C THR A 49 -5.00 2.83 11.58
N VAL A 50 -4.53 2.92 10.35
CA VAL A 50 -4.19 1.76 9.52
C VAL A 50 -2.68 1.67 9.47
N THR A 51 -2.13 0.53 9.91
CA THR A 51 -0.70 0.30 9.92
C THR A 51 -0.36 -0.88 9.02
N ALA A 52 0.54 -0.66 8.09
CA ALA A 52 0.98 -1.70 7.14
C ALA A 52 2.49 -1.78 7.19
N GLU A 53 3.00 -2.81 7.86
CA GLU A 53 4.45 -2.99 7.99
C GLU A 53 5.03 -3.86 6.89
N GLY A 54 4.19 -4.54 6.14
CA GLY A 54 4.62 -5.40 5.06
C GLY A 54 4.01 -5.06 3.73
N ALA A 55 3.77 -3.79 3.47
CA ALA A 55 3.21 -3.36 2.21
C ALA A 55 4.26 -3.34 1.10
N ALA A 56 3.79 -3.20 -0.13
CA ALA A 56 4.66 -3.06 -1.29
C ALA A 56 4.00 -2.10 -2.26
N PHE A 57 4.80 -1.40 -3.04
CA PHE A 57 4.28 -0.56 -4.12
C PHE A 57 5.05 -0.84 -5.40
N ARG A 58 4.38 -0.59 -6.52
CA ARG A 58 4.96 -0.82 -7.83
C ARG A 58 5.29 0.51 -8.47
N SER A 59 6.50 0.59 -9.03
CA SER A 59 6.96 1.75 -9.77
C SER A 59 7.87 1.26 -10.90
N HIS A 60 7.62 1.72 -12.12
CA HIS A 60 8.44 1.35 -13.27
C HIS A 60 8.57 -0.16 -13.40
N ARG A 61 7.45 -0.88 -13.19
CA ARG A 61 7.37 -2.33 -13.35
C ARG A 61 8.17 -3.11 -12.32
N ARG A 62 8.50 -2.48 -11.20
CA ARG A 62 9.22 -3.15 -10.11
C ARG A 62 8.48 -2.91 -8.81
N TRP A 63 8.60 -3.88 -7.91
CA TRP A 63 7.98 -3.80 -6.61
C TRP A 63 9.01 -3.46 -5.54
N TYR A 64 8.62 -2.60 -4.62
CA TYR A 64 9.48 -2.15 -3.53
C TYR A 64 8.74 -2.32 -2.22
N GLY A 65 9.50 -2.55 -1.15
CA GLY A 65 8.91 -2.61 0.17
C GLY A 65 8.40 -1.26 0.62
N LEU A 66 7.36 -1.29 1.44
CA LEU A 66 6.73 -0.08 1.94
C LEU A 66 6.20 -0.35 3.33
N THR A 67 6.37 0.61 4.21
CA THR A 67 5.80 0.59 5.55
C THR A 67 5.07 1.90 5.72
N PHE A 68 3.84 1.86 6.25
CA PHE A 68 3.15 3.12 6.50
C PHE A 68 2.25 3.05 7.70
N THR A 69 1.98 4.22 8.26
CA THR A 69 0.98 4.44 9.30
C THR A 69 0.06 5.54 8.78
N CYS A 70 -1.22 5.24 8.68
CA CYS A 70 -2.20 6.08 8.03
C CYS A 70 -3.29 6.41 9.05
N ASP A 71 -3.29 7.64 9.56
CA ASP A 71 -4.31 8.10 10.49
C ASP A 71 -5.46 8.71 9.73
N LEU A 72 -6.65 8.26 10.05
CA LEU A 72 -7.86 8.68 9.36
C LEU A 72 -8.64 9.69 10.21
N THR A 73 -9.49 10.43 9.55
CA THR A 73 -10.45 11.28 10.26
C THR A 73 -11.43 10.41 11.04
N ASP A 74 -12.16 11.04 11.99
CA ASP A 74 -13.08 10.31 12.84
C ASP A 74 -14.14 9.57 12.05
N ASP A 75 -14.57 10.13 10.91
CA ASP A 75 -15.58 9.49 10.08
C ASP A 75 -14.95 8.53 9.06
N ARG A 76 -13.62 8.38 9.06
CA ARG A 76 -12.88 7.49 8.18
C ARG A 76 -13.08 7.77 6.70
N GLN A 77 -13.38 9.01 6.36
CA GLN A 77 -13.58 9.41 4.97
C GLN A 77 -12.34 10.01 4.34
N ALA A 78 -11.37 10.40 5.15
CA ALA A 78 -10.17 11.06 4.65
C ALA A 78 -8.98 10.72 5.53
N VAL A 79 -7.79 10.96 4.99
CA VAL A 79 -6.54 10.75 5.72
C VAL A 79 -6.21 12.03 6.46
N ARG A 80 -5.99 11.90 7.78
CA ARG A 80 -5.61 13.03 8.63
C ARG A 80 -4.10 13.23 8.63
N SER A 81 -3.35 12.15 8.75
CA SER A 81 -1.90 12.22 8.70
C SER A 81 -1.37 10.91 8.15
N PHE A 82 -0.15 10.93 7.62
CA PHE A 82 0.41 9.78 6.95
C PHE A 82 1.92 9.80 7.09
N ALA A 83 2.49 8.69 7.56
CA ALA A 83 3.92 8.51 7.66
C ALA A 83 4.29 7.22 6.93
N PHE A 84 5.42 7.23 6.21
CA PHE A 84 5.80 6.07 5.45
C PHE A 84 7.30 5.96 5.30
N SER A 85 7.74 4.76 4.95
CA SER A 85 9.14 4.47 4.70
C SER A 85 9.22 3.52 3.52
N VAL A 86 10.11 3.81 2.57
CA VAL A 86 10.29 2.98 1.38
C VAL A 86 11.48 2.06 1.61
N GLY A 87 11.30 0.78 1.32
CA GLY A 87 12.34 -0.21 1.48
C GLY A 87 12.98 -0.56 0.15
N LYS A 88 13.68 -1.69 0.18
CA LYS A 88 14.43 -2.14 -0.99
C LYS A 88 13.52 -2.77 -2.03
N ALA A 89 14.04 -2.89 -3.25
CA ALA A 89 13.34 -3.62 -4.30
C ALA A 89 13.12 -5.06 -3.86
N ILE A 90 11.94 -5.59 -4.16
CA ILE A 90 11.60 -6.96 -3.83
C ILE A 90 12.02 -7.83 -5.00
N PRO A 91 12.85 -8.86 -4.77
CA PRO A 91 13.29 -9.72 -5.87
C PRO A 91 12.10 -10.36 -6.60
N LYS A 92 12.20 -10.43 -7.90
CA LYS A 92 11.10 -10.93 -8.72
C LYS A 92 10.66 -12.33 -8.33
N ARG A 93 11.60 -13.15 -7.86
CA ARG A 93 11.30 -14.52 -7.48
C ARG A 93 10.34 -14.61 -6.29
N LEU A 94 10.17 -13.50 -5.57
CA LEU A 94 9.27 -13.46 -4.40
C LEU A 94 7.92 -12.86 -4.72
N TRP A 95 7.73 -12.35 -5.94
CA TRP A 95 6.49 -11.60 -6.24
C TRP A 95 5.26 -12.49 -6.12
N GLU A 96 5.32 -13.70 -6.64
CA GLU A 96 4.16 -14.60 -6.59
C GLU A 96 3.81 -14.92 -5.14
N GLN A 97 4.82 -15.16 -4.32
CA GLN A 97 4.61 -15.48 -2.91
C GLN A 97 3.89 -14.36 -2.17
N TYR A 98 4.16 -13.13 -2.56
CA TYR A 98 3.57 -11.96 -1.90
C TYR A 98 2.37 -11.40 -2.66
N SER A 99 1.84 -12.15 -3.60
CA SER A 99 0.67 -11.73 -4.39
C SER A 99 0.91 -10.44 -5.16
N LEU A 100 2.14 -10.26 -5.64
CA LEU A 100 2.52 -9.08 -6.42
C LEU A 100 2.49 -9.44 -7.89
N PRO A 101 1.56 -8.89 -8.68
CA PRO A 101 1.46 -9.24 -10.09
C PRO A 101 2.72 -8.87 -10.85
N ASP A 102 3.13 -9.74 -11.77
CA ASP A 102 4.23 -9.45 -12.68
C ASP A 102 3.70 -8.59 -13.81
N PRO A 103 4.19 -7.35 -13.96
CA PRO A 103 3.68 -6.47 -15.02
C PRO A 103 3.83 -7.04 -16.43
N MET A 104 4.78 -7.94 -16.62
CA MET A 104 4.95 -8.57 -17.94
C MET A 104 3.80 -9.51 -18.25
N LEU A 105 3.12 -10.02 -17.22
CA LEU A 105 1.97 -10.91 -17.40
C LEU A 105 0.65 -10.16 -17.30
N ASP A 106 0.69 -8.92 -16.85
CA ASP A 106 -0.48 -8.07 -16.68
C ASP A 106 -0.54 -7.18 -17.92
N THR A 107 -1.18 -7.67 -18.95
CA THR A 107 -1.10 -7.03 -20.26
C THR A 107 -2.17 -5.99 -20.53
N ASP A 108 -2.96 -5.68 -19.56
CA ASP A 108 -4.04 -4.71 -19.80
C ASP A 108 -3.68 -3.29 -19.47
#